data_3b602778cbee3a3ad5c6ccc85cef326a
#
_entry.id   3b602778cbee3a3ad5c6ccc85cef326a
#
_cell.length_a   1.000
_cell.length_b   1.000
_cell.length_c   1.000
_cell.angle_alpha   90.00
_cell.angle_beta   90.00
_cell.angle_gamma   90.00
#
_symmetry.space_group_name_H-M   'P 1'
#
loop_
_entity.id
_entity.type
_entity.pdbx_description
1 polymer ?
#
loop_
_entity_poly.entity_id
_entity_poly.type
_entity_poly.pdbx_seq_one_letter_code
_entity_poly.pdbx_strand_id
1 'polypeptide(L)'
;MKPYFLFLAAASLTLSGARAEEGAVTFEAKAGPGQGKHVVFLSGDEEYRGEECLPVLAKILSAKHGFKTSVCFATGKDGTVDPNVNTTLSGSAALDSADAIVILLRWRQWEDVAMARFDKAFKAGKPVIALRTSTHAFKFPDSSPWKSYNKFGKNVVGEDWVSHWGNHKVEATRGVIEPAHAKHPVLRGVTDVFGDTDVYEAYPPADAAILLRGQVLKGMAPADPPAVYSKKRATDQVEQDVNTPMMPVAWVRDFKQESGVTNKVFTTTMGSATDFVSEDLRRLVVNGVYWSLGMEVPAKADVGISGTFTPSKYGFDGAKKGLKPADFAPGTGK
;
A
#
# COMPACT_ATOMS: atom_id res chain seq x y z
N MET A 1 66.85 26.49 -14.68
CA MET A 1 65.46 26.85 -14.77
C MET A 1 64.67 25.54 -15.02
N LYS A 2 63.94 25.06 -14.03
CA LYS A 2 63.06 23.87 -14.17
C LYS A 2 61.60 24.36 -14.23
N PRO A 3 60.77 23.89 -15.16
CA PRO A 3 59.36 24.29 -15.18
C PRO A 3 58.57 23.47 -14.16
N TYR A 4 57.77 24.13 -13.32
CA TYR A 4 56.76 23.52 -12.46
C TYR A 4 55.49 23.31 -13.28
N PHE A 5 55.08 22.05 -13.42
CA PHE A 5 53.73 21.73 -13.94
C PHE A 5 52.73 21.78 -12.80
N LEU A 6 51.80 22.71 -12.89
CA LEU A 6 50.62 22.75 -12.02
C LEU A 6 49.59 21.74 -12.53
N PHE A 7 49.32 20.68 -11.75
CA PHE A 7 48.17 19.82 -12.00
C PHE A 7 46.93 20.46 -11.40
N LEU A 8 46.00 20.93 -12.22
CA LEU A 8 44.64 21.26 -11.82
C LEU A 8 43.88 19.96 -11.68
N ALA A 9 43.52 19.57 -10.45
CA ALA A 9 42.57 18.53 -10.19
C ALA A 9 41.15 19.07 -10.41
N ALA A 10 40.53 18.71 -11.51
CA ALA A 10 39.11 18.97 -11.75
C ALA A 10 38.30 18.02 -10.83
N ALA A 11 37.70 18.57 -9.77
CA ALA A 11 36.72 17.90 -8.95
C ALA A 11 35.41 17.76 -9.74
N SER A 12 35.17 16.58 -10.28
CA SER A 12 33.87 16.21 -10.87
C SER A 12 32.84 16.12 -9.76
N LEU A 13 32.01 17.16 -9.61
CA LEU A 13 30.76 17.03 -8.84
C LEU A 13 29.87 16.04 -9.59
N THR A 14 29.84 14.80 -9.16
CA THR A 14 28.78 13.88 -9.54
C THR A 14 27.49 14.32 -8.87
N LEU A 15 26.62 15.01 -9.63
CA LEU A 15 25.23 15.12 -9.26
C LEU A 15 24.68 13.69 -9.13
N SER A 16 24.42 13.27 -7.90
CA SER A 16 23.68 12.04 -7.60
C SER A 16 22.22 12.24 -8.02
N GLY A 17 21.97 12.20 -9.33
CA GLY A 17 20.65 12.10 -9.91
C GLY A 17 20.09 10.72 -9.61
N ALA A 18 18.85 10.65 -9.17
CA ALA A 18 18.09 9.42 -9.03
C ALA A 18 18.23 8.60 -10.33
N ARG A 19 18.99 7.52 -10.28
CA ARG A 19 19.07 6.56 -11.38
C ARG A 19 17.80 5.73 -11.27
N ALA A 20 16.77 6.05 -12.08
CA ALA A 20 15.61 5.20 -12.24
C ALA A 20 16.10 3.80 -12.64
N GLU A 21 15.94 2.80 -11.78
CA GLU A 21 15.89 1.43 -12.25
C GLU A 21 14.78 1.41 -13.30
N GLU A 22 15.06 0.84 -14.47
CA GLU A 22 14.20 0.97 -15.65
C GLU A 22 12.76 0.63 -15.29
N GLY A 23 11.89 1.66 -15.21
CA GLY A 23 10.46 1.53 -14.94
C GLY A 23 9.97 1.66 -13.48
N ALA A 24 10.83 1.90 -12.48
CA ALA A 24 10.41 2.24 -11.12
C ALA A 24 10.70 3.71 -10.78
N VAL A 25 9.92 4.29 -9.87
CA VAL A 25 10.25 5.56 -9.22
C VAL A 25 10.95 5.26 -7.89
N THR A 26 12.22 5.63 -7.77
CA THR A 26 13.00 5.36 -6.56
C THR A 26 13.33 6.68 -5.84
N PHE A 27 13.11 6.67 -4.53
CA PHE A 27 13.54 7.74 -3.63
C PHE A 27 14.66 7.19 -2.73
N GLU A 28 15.83 7.80 -2.85
CA GLU A 28 16.98 7.40 -2.05
C GLU A 28 16.78 7.76 -0.56
N ALA A 29 17.32 6.91 0.29
CA ALA A 29 17.24 7.08 1.74
C ALA A 29 17.85 8.44 2.16
N LYS A 30 17.13 9.17 3.00
CA LYS A 30 17.68 10.28 3.76
C LYS A 30 18.09 9.80 5.16
N ALA A 31 18.58 10.69 6.01
CA ALA A 31 18.83 10.35 7.40
C ALA A 31 17.53 9.97 8.11
N GLY A 32 17.56 8.91 8.92
CA GLY A 32 16.40 8.47 9.67
C GLY A 32 16.49 7.02 10.13
N PRO A 33 15.51 6.55 10.93
CA PRO A 33 15.51 5.19 11.48
C PRO A 33 15.49 4.09 10.43
N GLY A 34 14.95 4.37 9.23
CA GLY A 34 14.84 3.41 8.12
C GLY A 34 16.11 3.24 7.30
N GLN A 35 17.22 3.88 7.68
CA GLN A 35 18.47 3.82 6.93
C GLN A 35 18.96 2.38 6.76
N GLY A 36 19.34 2.01 5.53
CA GLY A 36 19.74 0.64 5.18
C GLY A 36 18.57 -0.30 4.90
N LYS A 37 17.32 0.17 4.97
CA LYS A 37 16.12 -0.61 4.61
C LYS A 37 15.50 -0.12 3.31
N HIS A 38 15.02 -1.06 2.49
CA HIS A 38 14.35 -0.80 1.22
C HIS A 38 12.88 -1.26 1.27
N VAL A 39 11.95 -0.33 1.10
CA VAL A 39 10.52 -0.61 1.03
C VAL A 39 10.07 -0.49 -0.42
N VAL A 40 9.50 -1.55 -0.99
CA VAL A 40 9.05 -1.59 -2.39
C VAL A 40 7.54 -1.55 -2.44
N PHE A 41 7.01 -0.61 -3.23
CA PHE A 41 5.58 -0.39 -3.43
C PHE A 41 5.16 -0.95 -4.78
N LEU A 42 4.06 -1.71 -4.81
CA LEU A 42 3.52 -2.32 -6.03
C LEU A 42 2.15 -1.73 -6.32
N SER A 43 2.07 -0.95 -7.39
CA SER A 43 0.84 -0.31 -7.87
C SER A 43 0.24 -1.09 -9.02
N GLY A 44 -0.99 -1.54 -8.86
CA GLY A 44 -1.69 -2.30 -9.89
C GLY A 44 -3.18 -2.44 -9.56
N ASP A 45 -3.88 -1.32 -9.53
CA ASP A 45 -5.32 -1.24 -9.28
C ASP A 45 -5.94 -0.22 -10.21
N GLU A 46 -6.91 -0.63 -11.01
CA GLU A 46 -7.54 0.19 -12.03
C GLU A 46 -8.64 1.12 -11.48
N GLU A 47 -9.00 1.00 -10.20
CA GLU A 47 -10.10 1.77 -9.60
C GLU A 47 -9.62 2.81 -8.58
N TYR A 48 -8.66 2.46 -7.69
CA TYR A 48 -8.37 3.24 -6.47
C TYR A 48 -7.14 4.15 -6.55
N ARG A 49 -6.58 4.36 -7.74
CA ARG A 49 -5.49 5.34 -7.99
C ARG A 49 -4.23 5.06 -7.17
N GLY A 50 -3.84 3.80 -7.07
CA GLY A 50 -2.59 3.41 -6.40
C GLY A 50 -1.36 4.11 -6.99
N GLU A 51 -1.38 4.41 -8.28
CA GLU A 51 -0.34 5.15 -9.00
C GLU A 51 -0.16 6.59 -8.50
N GLU A 52 -1.18 7.19 -7.90
CA GLU A 52 -1.09 8.54 -7.34
C GLU A 52 -0.67 8.54 -5.86
N CYS A 53 -1.16 7.62 -5.04
CA CYS A 53 -0.93 7.63 -3.60
C CYS A 53 0.34 6.89 -3.15
N LEU A 54 0.72 5.80 -3.82
CA LEU A 54 1.90 5.04 -3.40
C LEU A 54 3.21 5.84 -3.54
N PRO A 55 3.43 6.66 -4.59
CA PRO A 55 4.60 7.55 -4.65
C PRO A 55 4.64 8.57 -3.51
N VAL A 56 3.48 9.05 -3.04
CA VAL A 56 3.41 9.97 -1.89
C VAL A 56 3.85 9.28 -0.61
N LEU A 57 3.33 8.08 -0.33
CA LEU A 57 3.74 7.26 0.83
C LEU A 57 5.23 6.90 0.75
N ALA A 58 5.71 6.52 -0.43
CA ALA A 58 7.12 6.22 -0.67
C ALA A 58 8.01 7.42 -0.35
N LYS A 59 7.64 8.62 -0.82
CA LYS A 59 8.38 9.85 -0.53
C LYS A 59 8.34 10.23 0.95
N ILE A 60 7.21 10.01 1.66
CA ILE A 60 7.13 10.21 3.11
C ILE A 60 8.13 9.31 3.82
N LEU A 61 8.13 8.01 3.53
CA LEU A 61 9.06 7.05 4.14
C LEU A 61 10.53 7.41 3.85
N SER A 62 10.84 7.82 2.62
CA SER A 62 12.20 8.24 2.28
C SER A 62 12.59 9.54 2.97
N ALA A 63 11.78 10.59 2.81
CA ALA A 63 12.13 11.95 3.21
C ALA A 63 12.09 12.17 4.74
N LYS A 64 11.17 11.49 5.44
CA LYS A 64 10.89 11.70 6.87
C LYS A 64 11.43 10.57 7.75
N HIS A 65 11.60 9.38 7.20
CA HIS A 65 11.95 8.19 7.97
C HIS A 65 13.26 7.52 7.52
N GLY A 66 13.86 7.97 6.40
CA GLY A 66 15.17 7.50 5.96
C GLY A 66 15.18 6.14 5.26
N PHE A 67 14.04 5.62 4.82
CA PHE A 67 14.00 4.41 4.00
C PHE A 67 14.42 4.71 2.55
N LYS A 68 15.15 3.77 1.92
CA LYS A 68 15.10 3.68 0.45
C LYS A 68 13.72 3.18 0.07
N THR A 69 13.10 3.78 -0.96
CA THR A 69 11.79 3.33 -1.43
C THR A 69 11.75 3.28 -2.95
N SER A 70 11.07 2.28 -3.50
CA SER A 70 10.82 2.16 -4.95
C SER A 70 9.36 1.87 -5.20
N VAL A 71 8.77 2.52 -6.20
CA VAL A 71 7.39 2.30 -6.63
C VAL A 71 7.41 1.67 -8.01
N CYS A 72 6.83 0.47 -8.13
CA CYS A 72 6.64 -0.29 -9.35
C CYS A 72 5.20 -0.10 -9.85
N PHE A 73 5.00 -0.05 -11.17
CA PHE A 73 3.71 0.27 -11.76
C PHE A 73 3.26 -0.78 -12.79
N ALA A 74 1.95 -0.92 -12.95
CA ALA A 74 1.39 -1.51 -14.15
C ALA A 74 1.61 -0.54 -15.32
N THR A 75 2.16 -1.01 -16.44
CA THR A 75 2.49 -0.16 -17.60
C THR A 75 2.02 -0.78 -18.89
N GLY A 76 1.63 0.07 -19.84
CA GLY A 76 1.42 -0.30 -21.22
C GLY A 76 2.73 -0.62 -21.96
N LYS A 77 2.62 -1.11 -23.19
CA LYS A 77 3.78 -1.43 -24.06
C LYS A 77 4.64 -0.22 -24.42
N ASP A 78 4.07 0.97 -24.36
CA ASP A 78 4.74 2.26 -24.57
C ASP A 78 5.46 2.80 -23.32
N GLY A 79 5.40 2.05 -22.21
CA GLY A 79 6.00 2.41 -20.92
C GLY A 79 5.23 3.45 -20.13
N THR A 80 4.02 3.84 -20.58
CA THR A 80 3.13 4.69 -19.79
C THR A 80 2.43 3.87 -18.70
N VAL A 81 2.13 4.52 -17.57
CA VAL A 81 1.37 3.89 -16.49
C VAL A 81 -0.06 3.65 -16.95
N ASP A 82 -0.47 2.41 -16.91
CA ASP A 82 -1.86 2.00 -17.19
C ASP A 82 -2.31 0.91 -16.21
N PRO A 83 -3.09 1.30 -15.18
CA PRO A 83 -3.58 0.34 -14.19
C PRO A 83 -4.48 -0.76 -14.75
N ASN A 84 -5.05 -0.59 -15.96
CA ASN A 84 -5.87 -1.61 -16.63
C ASN A 84 -5.01 -2.78 -17.18
N VAL A 85 -3.71 -2.56 -17.39
CA VAL A 85 -2.80 -3.64 -17.79
C VAL A 85 -2.47 -4.48 -16.56
N ASN A 86 -3.04 -5.66 -16.47
CA ASN A 86 -2.89 -6.52 -15.29
C ASN A 86 -1.72 -7.51 -15.39
N THR A 87 -1.00 -7.54 -16.52
CA THR A 87 0.07 -8.51 -16.79
C THR A 87 1.47 -7.97 -16.52
N THR A 88 1.65 -6.67 -16.40
CA THR A 88 2.97 -6.05 -16.23
C THR A 88 3.20 -5.53 -14.82
N LEU A 89 4.46 -5.52 -14.40
CA LEU A 89 4.96 -4.80 -13.24
C LEU A 89 6.32 -4.20 -13.60
N SER A 90 6.30 -2.96 -14.08
CA SER A 90 7.51 -2.22 -14.43
C SER A 90 8.33 -1.91 -13.17
N GLY A 91 9.65 -2.06 -13.27
CA GLY A 91 10.54 -1.84 -12.13
C GLY A 91 10.59 -3.00 -11.13
N SER A 92 10.06 -4.19 -11.46
CA SER A 92 10.00 -5.35 -10.56
C SER A 92 11.36 -5.82 -10.03
N ALA A 93 12.48 -5.41 -10.65
CA ALA A 93 13.83 -5.68 -10.15
C ALA A 93 14.09 -5.10 -8.74
N ALA A 94 13.37 -4.05 -8.35
CA ALA A 94 13.44 -3.50 -6.99
C ALA A 94 13.10 -4.53 -5.90
N LEU A 95 12.28 -5.54 -6.20
CA LEU A 95 11.93 -6.64 -5.30
C LEU A 95 13.14 -7.49 -4.87
N ASP A 96 14.20 -7.53 -5.68
CA ASP A 96 15.40 -8.33 -5.37
C ASP A 96 16.12 -7.82 -4.11
N SER A 97 15.96 -6.54 -3.77
CA SER A 97 16.56 -5.91 -2.57
C SER A 97 15.51 -5.46 -1.54
N ALA A 98 14.25 -5.83 -1.69
CA ALA A 98 13.19 -5.42 -0.78
C ALA A 98 13.41 -5.97 0.65
N ASP A 99 13.21 -5.12 1.66
CA ASP A 99 13.04 -5.52 3.05
C ASP A 99 11.57 -5.64 3.45
N ALA A 100 10.69 -4.84 2.84
CA ALA A 100 9.24 -4.92 2.99
C ALA A 100 8.53 -4.56 1.67
N ILE A 101 7.31 -5.06 1.49
CA ILE A 101 6.52 -4.89 0.27
C ILE A 101 5.17 -4.27 0.63
N VAL A 102 4.86 -3.12 0.07
CA VAL A 102 3.55 -2.47 0.18
C VAL A 102 2.79 -2.72 -1.11
N ILE A 103 1.58 -3.23 -1.03
CA ILE A 103 0.80 -3.60 -2.20
C ILE A 103 -0.56 -2.87 -2.21
N LEU A 104 -0.93 -2.33 -3.38
CA LEU A 104 -2.28 -1.93 -3.73
C LEU A 104 -2.58 -2.54 -5.09
N LEU A 105 -3.14 -3.74 -5.06
CA LEU A 105 -3.25 -4.61 -6.21
C LEU A 105 -4.69 -5.13 -6.36
N ARG A 106 -5.10 -5.33 -7.63
CA ARG A 106 -6.41 -5.91 -7.95
C ARG A 106 -6.29 -6.83 -9.16
N TRP A 107 -6.52 -8.15 -8.96
CA TRP A 107 -6.59 -9.19 -9.99
C TRP A 107 -5.43 -9.19 -10.99
N ARG A 108 -4.19 -9.07 -10.46
CA ARG A 108 -2.97 -9.12 -11.29
C ARG A 108 -2.68 -10.52 -11.78
N GLN A 109 -2.08 -10.58 -12.97
CA GLN A 109 -1.63 -11.78 -13.68
C GLN A 109 -0.24 -11.53 -14.25
N TRP A 110 0.67 -11.06 -13.40
CA TRP A 110 1.99 -10.62 -13.86
C TRP A 110 2.72 -11.69 -14.65
N GLU A 111 3.53 -11.27 -15.60
CA GLU A 111 4.49 -12.09 -16.33
C GLU A 111 5.43 -12.81 -15.36
N ASP A 112 5.95 -13.99 -15.77
CA ASP A 112 6.74 -14.89 -14.93
C ASP A 112 7.93 -14.22 -14.25
N VAL A 113 8.61 -13.29 -14.93
CA VAL A 113 9.78 -12.59 -14.37
C VAL A 113 9.41 -11.76 -13.15
N ALA A 114 8.33 -10.97 -13.25
CA ALA A 114 7.86 -10.14 -12.13
C ALA A 114 7.29 -10.99 -11.01
N MET A 115 6.51 -12.02 -11.37
CA MET A 115 5.90 -12.91 -10.39
C MET A 115 6.94 -13.74 -9.64
N ALA A 116 7.99 -14.24 -10.32
CA ALA A 116 9.08 -14.99 -9.69
C ALA A 116 9.86 -14.14 -8.68
N ARG A 117 10.07 -12.84 -8.94
CA ARG A 117 10.69 -11.92 -7.97
C ARG A 117 9.81 -11.69 -6.75
N PHE A 118 8.51 -11.50 -6.96
CA PHE A 118 7.57 -11.38 -5.87
C PHE A 118 7.53 -12.65 -5.01
N ASP A 119 7.40 -13.81 -5.65
CA ASP A 119 7.42 -15.14 -5.00
C ASP A 119 8.68 -15.36 -4.17
N LYS A 120 9.86 -15.04 -4.74
CA LYS A 120 11.14 -15.14 -4.05
C LYS A 120 11.19 -14.26 -2.80
N ALA A 121 10.80 -12.99 -2.92
CA ALA A 121 10.78 -12.05 -1.79
C ALA A 121 9.77 -12.50 -0.73
N PHE A 122 8.58 -12.91 -1.12
CA PHE A 122 7.55 -13.42 -0.22
C PHE A 122 8.02 -14.70 0.50
N LYS A 123 8.55 -15.68 -0.22
CA LYS A 123 9.09 -16.93 0.36
C LYS A 123 10.28 -16.71 1.29
N ALA A 124 11.03 -15.64 1.09
CA ALA A 124 12.09 -15.22 2.00
C ALA A 124 11.58 -14.56 3.30
N GLY A 125 10.27 -14.52 3.53
CA GLY A 125 9.68 -13.96 4.75
C GLY A 125 9.55 -12.42 4.75
N LYS A 126 9.70 -11.76 3.59
CA LYS A 126 9.55 -10.30 3.55
C LYS A 126 8.14 -9.91 3.97
N PRO A 127 8.00 -8.90 4.86
CA PRO A 127 6.70 -8.42 5.31
C PRO A 127 5.85 -7.88 4.16
N VAL A 128 4.52 -8.00 4.31
CA VAL A 128 3.54 -7.48 3.36
C VAL A 128 2.62 -6.47 4.03
N ILE A 129 2.51 -5.31 3.44
CA ILE A 129 1.58 -4.25 3.82
C ILE A 129 0.51 -4.15 2.73
N ALA A 130 -0.68 -4.67 2.99
CA ALA A 130 -1.76 -4.83 2.02
C ALA A 130 -2.81 -3.72 2.17
N LEU A 131 -3.09 -3.03 1.07
CA LEU A 131 -4.01 -1.89 1.03
C LEU A 131 -5.23 -2.22 0.16
N ARG A 132 -6.39 -1.81 0.56
CA ARG A 132 -7.68 -1.83 -0.15
C ARG A 132 -7.94 -3.15 -0.89
N THR A 133 -7.85 -3.14 -2.20
CA THR A 133 -8.14 -4.28 -3.11
C THR A 133 -7.12 -5.40 -3.03
N SER A 134 -6.07 -5.27 -2.25
CA SER A 134 -5.08 -6.34 -2.08
C SER A 134 -5.63 -7.61 -1.44
N THR A 135 -6.84 -7.57 -0.89
CA THR A 135 -7.64 -8.76 -0.52
C THR A 135 -7.92 -9.67 -1.72
N HIS A 136 -7.90 -9.14 -2.95
CA HIS A 136 -8.02 -9.89 -4.21
C HIS A 136 -6.93 -9.50 -5.21
N ALA A 137 -5.69 -9.48 -4.72
CA ALA A 137 -4.52 -9.02 -5.45
C ALA A 137 -4.28 -9.75 -6.78
N PHE A 138 -4.50 -11.06 -6.82
CA PHE A 138 -4.14 -11.92 -7.95
C PHE A 138 -5.32 -12.71 -8.51
N LYS A 139 -5.29 -12.93 -9.84
CA LYS A 139 -6.29 -13.76 -10.54
C LYS A 139 -5.66 -14.43 -11.74
N PHE A 140 -4.85 -15.45 -11.53
CA PHE A 140 -4.22 -16.24 -12.57
C PHE A 140 -5.19 -17.29 -13.17
N PRO A 141 -5.06 -17.63 -14.46
CA PRO A 141 -5.81 -18.72 -15.06
C PRO A 141 -5.42 -20.08 -14.46
N ASP A 142 -6.28 -21.07 -14.61
CA ASP A 142 -6.09 -22.40 -14.03
C ASP A 142 -4.81 -23.10 -14.51
N SER A 143 -4.35 -22.80 -15.72
CA SER A 143 -3.12 -23.34 -16.32
C SER A 143 -1.84 -22.64 -15.80
N SER A 144 -1.94 -21.56 -15.06
CA SER A 144 -0.78 -20.82 -14.59
C SER A 144 -0.05 -21.54 -13.45
N PRO A 145 1.29 -21.58 -13.44
CA PRO A 145 2.06 -22.05 -12.29
C PRO A 145 1.83 -21.19 -11.04
N TRP A 146 1.32 -19.99 -11.20
CA TRP A 146 1.03 -19.03 -10.14
C TRP A 146 -0.40 -19.07 -9.60
N LYS A 147 -1.22 -20.02 -10.05
CA LYS A 147 -2.64 -20.15 -9.65
C LYS A 147 -2.85 -20.14 -8.13
N SER A 148 -1.93 -20.71 -7.35
CA SER A 148 -2.01 -20.72 -5.88
C SER A 148 -2.11 -19.33 -5.27
N TYR A 149 -1.56 -18.30 -5.92
CA TYR A 149 -1.65 -16.91 -5.50
C TYR A 149 -3.05 -16.30 -5.61
N ASN A 150 -4.00 -16.96 -6.31
CA ASN A 150 -5.40 -16.54 -6.31
C ASN A 150 -6.05 -16.60 -4.91
N LYS A 151 -5.41 -17.33 -3.97
CA LYS A 151 -5.80 -17.40 -2.56
C LYS A 151 -4.96 -16.53 -1.64
N PHE A 152 -4.14 -15.64 -2.21
CA PHE A 152 -3.25 -14.77 -1.44
C PHE A 152 -4.02 -13.87 -0.47
N GLY A 153 -5.17 -13.34 -0.88
CA GLY A 153 -6.06 -12.57 -0.01
C GLY A 153 -6.46 -13.36 1.22
N LYS A 154 -7.13 -14.50 1.04
CA LYS A 154 -7.64 -15.33 2.15
C LYS A 154 -6.51 -15.87 3.02
N ASN A 155 -5.49 -16.45 2.39
CA ASN A 155 -4.46 -17.18 3.11
C ASN A 155 -3.45 -16.25 3.78
N VAL A 156 -2.95 -15.22 3.09
CA VAL A 156 -1.86 -14.36 3.54
C VAL A 156 -2.38 -13.06 4.13
N VAL A 157 -3.16 -12.30 3.37
CA VAL A 157 -3.71 -11.00 3.80
C VAL A 157 -4.71 -11.16 4.93
N GLY A 158 -5.40 -12.29 4.97
CA GLY A 158 -6.34 -12.66 6.02
C GLY A 158 -7.81 -12.61 5.60
N GLU A 159 -8.11 -12.03 4.44
CA GLU A 159 -9.45 -12.08 3.86
C GLU A 159 -9.40 -11.88 2.34
N ASP A 160 -10.30 -12.57 1.64
CA ASP A 160 -10.63 -12.27 0.25
C ASP A 160 -11.60 -11.07 0.19
N TRP A 161 -11.76 -10.49 -0.99
CA TRP A 161 -12.87 -9.56 -1.19
C TRP A 161 -14.21 -10.31 -1.19
N VAL A 162 -15.08 -10.00 -0.24
CA VAL A 162 -16.39 -10.58 -0.08
C VAL A 162 -17.44 -9.71 -0.78
N SER A 163 -17.62 -8.49 -0.30
CA SER A 163 -18.57 -7.52 -0.85
C SER A 163 -18.30 -6.12 -0.31
N HIS A 164 -18.95 -5.11 -0.91
CA HIS A 164 -19.11 -3.81 -0.31
C HIS A 164 -20.09 -3.92 0.86
N TRP A 165 -19.65 -3.56 2.08
CA TRP A 165 -20.50 -3.51 3.26
C TRP A 165 -21.21 -2.17 3.40
N GLY A 166 -20.52 -1.05 3.29
CA GLY A 166 -21.09 0.27 3.03
C GLY A 166 -21.54 0.38 1.57
N ASN A 167 -22.39 1.36 1.27
CA ASN A 167 -22.83 1.65 -0.10
C ASN A 167 -21.69 2.32 -0.88
N HIS A 168 -21.16 1.60 -1.87
CA HIS A 168 -20.02 2.04 -2.67
C HIS A 168 -20.28 3.40 -3.34
N LYS A 169 -19.30 4.34 -3.20
CA LYS A 169 -19.35 5.73 -3.72
C LYS A 169 -20.47 6.60 -3.11
N VAL A 170 -21.07 6.16 -2.02
CA VAL A 170 -22.14 6.86 -1.32
C VAL A 170 -21.81 7.04 0.17
N GLU A 171 -21.17 6.05 0.76
CA GLU A 171 -20.90 5.98 2.19
C GLU A 171 -19.38 5.86 2.45
N ALA A 172 -18.90 6.70 3.36
CA ALA A 172 -17.51 6.73 3.78
C ALA A 172 -17.25 5.81 4.98
N THR A 173 -15.98 5.63 5.31
CA THR A 173 -15.50 4.85 6.44
C THR A 173 -14.83 5.76 7.48
N ARG A 174 -15.24 5.64 8.75
CA ARG A 174 -14.45 6.09 9.90
C ARG A 174 -13.83 4.88 10.59
N GLY A 175 -12.51 4.89 10.75
CA GLY A 175 -11.78 3.87 11.50
C GLY A 175 -11.92 4.09 13.00
N VAL A 176 -12.55 3.15 13.69
CA VAL A 176 -12.72 3.12 15.15
C VAL A 176 -11.72 2.14 15.74
N ILE A 177 -10.92 2.59 16.70
CA ILE A 177 -9.91 1.75 17.36
C ILE A 177 -10.60 0.57 18.08
N GLU A 178 -10.12 -0.66 17.83
CA GLU A 178 -10.54 -1.84 18.55
C GLU A 178 -9.99 -1.80 19.99
N PRO A 179 -10.85 -1.73 21.03
CA PRO A 179 -10.40 -1.55 22.40
C PRO A 179 -9.42 -2.62 22.88
N ALA A 180 -9.60 -3.88 22.45
CA ALA A 180 -8.73 -5.00 22.79
C ALA A 180 -7.28 -4.79 22.35
N HIS A 181 -7.04 -3.99 21.31
CA HIS A 181 -5.72 -3.76 20.72
C HIS A 181 -5.31 -2.27 20.72
N ALA A 182 -5.97 -1.41 21.52
CA ALA A 182 -5.73 0.05 21.54
C ALA A 182 -4.27 0.45 21.84
N LYS A 183 -3.50 -0.44 22.48
CA LYS A 183 -2.07 -0.21 22.78
C LYS A 183 -1.12 -0.78 21.73
N HIS A 184 -1.63 -1.36 20.64
CA HIS A 184 -0.79 -1.96 19.62
C HIS A 184 0.12 -0.90 18.97
N PRO A 185 1.42 -1.18 18.73
CA PRO A 185 2.37 -0.18 18.22
C PRO A 185 1.94 0.51 16.93
N VAL A 186 1.25 -0.20 16.04
CA VAL A 186 0.74 0.35 14.77
C VAL A 186 -0.25 1.50 14.99
N LEU A 187 -0.90 1.57 16.16
CA LEU A 187 -1.84 2.64 16.49
C LEU A 187 -1.21 3.86 17.19
N ARG A 188 0.12 3.88 17.37
CA ARG A 188 0.81 5.03 18.00
C ARG A 188 0.54 6.32 17.22
N GLY A 189 0.00 7.33 17.90
CA GLY A 189 -0.33 8.64 17.31
C GLY A 189 -1.48 8.63 16.31
N VAL A 190 -2.21 7.52 16.17
CA VAL A 190 -3.41 7.39 15.33
C VAL A 190 -4.63 7.69 16.20
N THR A 191 -5.48 8.62 15.78
CA THR A 191 -6.64 9.08 16.55
C THR A 191 -7.93 9.21 15.75
N ASP A 192 -7.85 9.66 14.49
CA ASP A 192 -9.01 9.91 13.62
C ASP A 192 -8.74 9.46 12.19
N VAL A 193 -8.98 8.19 11.94
CA VAL A 193 -8.83 7.60 10.59
C VAL A 193 -10.14 7.79 9.84
N PHE A 194 -10.04 8.46 8.69
CA PHE A 194 -11.15 8.66 7.78
C PHE A 194 -10.74 8.28 6.35
N GLY A 195 -11.67 7.75 5.58
CA GLY A 195 -11.55 7.54 4.15
C GLY A 195 -12.90 7.68 3.47
N ASP A 196 -12.92 8.24 2.28
CA ASP A 196 -14.15 8.38 1.49
C ASP A 196 -14.56 7.10 0.76
N THR A 197 -13.75 6.02 0.90
CA THR A 197 -14.15 4.69 0.43
C THR A 197 -15.04 3.99 1.46
N ASP A 198 -15.91 3.14 0.95
CA ASP A 198 -16.82 2.33 1.74
C ASP A 198 -16.14 1.20 2.51
N VAL A 199 -16.77 0.75 3.59
CA VAL A 199 -16.37 -0.44 4.34
C VAL A 199 -16.56 -1.70 3.50
N TYR A 200 -15.59 -2.62 3.53
CA TYR A 200 -15.76 -3.97 2.98
C TYR A 200 -16.33 -4.93 4.03
N GLU A 201 -17.14 -5.88 3.58
CA GLU A 201 -17.47 -7.05 4.39
C GLU A 201 -16.20 -7.89 4.57
N ALA A 202 -15.77 -8.13 5.81
CA ALA A 202 -14.52 -8.81 6.11
C ALA A 202 -14.58 -9.62 7.40
N TYR A 203 -13.99 -10.82 7.36
CA TYR A 203 -13.92 -11.76 8.49
C TYR A 203 -12.48 -12.32 8.58
N PRO A 204 -11.51 -11.52 9.04
CA PRO A 204 -10.13 -11.97 9.23
C PRO A 204 -10.08 -13.19 10.15
N PRO A 205 -9.07 -14.08 9.98
CA PRO A 205 -8.98 -15.29 10.79
C PRO A 205 -8.66 -14.98 12.26
N ALA A 206 -8.88 -15.97 13.13
CA ALA A 206 -8.74 -15.80 14.58
C ALA A 206 -7.31 -15.43 15.04
N ASP A 207 -6.29 -15.69 14.21
CA ASP A 207 -4.90 -15.29 14.46
C ASP A 207 -4.60 -13.84 14.08
N ALA A 208 -5.56 -13.13 13.49
CA ALA A 208 -5.42 -11.71 13.18
C ALA A 208 -5.81 -10.83 14.40
N ALA A 209 -4.93 -9.91 14.77
CA ALA A 209 -5.25 -8.86 15.73
C ALA A 209 -5.93 -7.70 15.02
N ILE A 210 -7.22 -7.50 15.25
CA ILE A 210 -7.99 -6.39 14.69
C ILE A 210 -7.53 -5.09 15.35
N LEU A 211 -7.16 -4.10 14.55
CA LEU A 211 -6.70 -2.78 15.02
C LEU A 211 -7.78 -1.72 14.90
N LEU A 212 -8.48 -1.71 13.75
CA LEU A 212 -9.57 -0.77 13.48
C LEU A 212 -10.80 -1.51 12.98
N ARG A 213 -11.96 -1.04 13.44
CA ARG A 213 -13.26 -1.35 12.84
C ARG A 213 -13.77 -0.17 12.02
N GLY A 214 -14.47 -0.45 10.93
CA GLY A 214 -15.03 0.56 10.04
C GLY A 214 -16.46 0.92 10.43
N GLN A 215 -16.64 2.14 10.93
CA GLN A 215 -17.96 2.72 11.04
C GLN A 215 -18.40 3.20 9.67
N VAL A 216 -19.52 2.68 9.17
CA VAL A 216 -20.17 3.16 7.95
C VAL A 216 -20.83 4.51 8.26
N LEU A 217 -20.48 5.55 7.51
CA LEU A 217 -21.09 6.88 7.61
C LEU A 217 -22.23 7.02 6.60
N LYS A 218 -23.23 7.84 6.91
CA LYS A 218 -24.41 8.06 6.06
C LYS A 218 -24.09 8.79 4.74
N GLY A 219 -22.92 9.39 4.64
CA GLY A 219 -22.43 10.13 3.48
C GLY A 219 -20.93 10.01 3.33
N MET A 220 -20.31 10.91 2.56
CA MET A 220 -18.88 10.84 2.19
C MET A 220 -18.03 11.93 2.84
N ALA A 221 -18.57 12.68 3.80
CA ALA A 221 -17.84 13.71 4.53
C ALA A 221 -17.45 13.24 5.94
N PRO A 222 -16.31 13.71 6.49
CA PRO A 222 -15.89 13.34 7.84
C PRO A 222 -16.90 13.70 8.95
N ALA A 223 -17.74 14.70 8.72
CA ALA A 223 -18.76 15.14 9.68
C ALA A 223 -20.09 14.37 9.57
N ASP A 224 -20.22 13.46 8.60
CA ASP A 224 -21.47 12.72 8.42
C ASP A 224 -21.69 11.75 9.60
N PRO A 225 -22.94 11.61 10.04
CA PRO A 225 -23.28 10.71 11.14
C PRO A 225 -23.13 9.23 10.73
N PRO A 226 -23.06 8.32 11.70
CA PRO A 226 -23.13 6.89 11.43
C PRO A 226 -24.40 6.52 10.66
N ALA A 227 -24.27 5.61 9.68
CA ALA A 227 -25.40 5.05 8.99
C ALA A 227 -26.21 4.12 9.94
N VAL A 228 -27.54 4.13 9.76
CA VAL A 228 -28.47 3.35 10.60
C VAL A 228 -29.41 2.58 9.67
N TYR A 229 -28.99 1.38 9.31
CA TYR A 229 -29.79 0.42 8.57
C TYR A 229 -29.19 -0.99 8.73
N SER A 230 -29.96 -2.01 8.40
CA SER A 230 -29.51 -3.41 8.34
C SER A 230 -29.43 -3.89 6.90
N LYS A 231 -28.54 -4.83 6.64
CA LYS A 231 -28.40 -5.54 5.37
C LYS A 231 -27.95 -6.97 5.59
N LYS A 232 -28.22 -7.82 4.61
CA LYS A 232 -27.75 -9.21 4.64
C LYS A 232 -26.27 -9.29 4.32
N ARG A 233 -25.54 -10.05 5.12
CA ARG A 233 -24.16 -10.43 4.83
C ARG A 233 -24.10 -11.28 3.56
N ALA A 234 -23.13 -11.04 2.71
CA ALA A 234 -22.97 -11.83 1.48
C ALA A 234 -22.54 -13.27 1.78
N THR A 235 -21.84 -13.48 2.90
CA THR A 235 -21.29 -14.78 3.29
C THR A 235 -22.35 -15.81 3.71
N ASP A 236 -23.39 -15.41 4.46
CA ASP A 236 -24.34 -16.34 5.09
C ASP A 236 -25.80 -15.86 5.06
N GLN A 237 -26.06 -14.72 4.42
CA GLN A 237 -27.39 -14.12 4.26
C GLN A 237 -28.07 -13.71 5.58
N VAL A 238 -27.34 -13.72 6.70
CA VAL A 238 -27.86 -13.22 7.98
C VAL A 238 -27.97 -11.71 7.95
N GLU A 239 -29.10 -11.18 8.40
CA GLU A 239 -29.33 -9.75 8.51
C GLU A 239 -28.53 -9.17 9.69
N GLN A 240 -27.81 -8.06 9.46
CA GLN A 240 -26.99 -7.40 10.45
C GLN A 240 -27.08 -5.87 10.27
N ASP A 241 -27.16 -5.16 11.38
CA ASP A 241 -26.92 -3.72 11.39
C ASP A 241 -25.51 -3.39 10.88
N VAL A 242 -25.38 -2.39 10.02
CA VAL A 242 -24.10 -2.09 9.35
C VAL A 242 -22.99 -1.64 10.32
N ASN A 243 -23.38 -1.14 11.49
CA ASN A 243 -22.45 -0.68 12.51
C ASN A 243 -22.46 -1.53 13.81
N THR A 244 -23.21 -2.67 13.85
CA THR A 244 -23.33 -3.50 15.06
C THR A 244 -23.32 -5.00 14.73
N PRO A 245 -22.18 -5.71 14.83
CA PRO A 245 -20.83 -5.16 15.04
C PRO A 245 -20.27 -4.51 13.76
N MET A 246 -19.41 -3.50 13.92
CA MET A 246 -18.67 -2.92 12.81
C MET A 246 -17.69 -3.93 12.20
N MET A 247 -17.56 -3.93 10.86
CA MET A 247 -16.60 -4.77 10.16
C MET A 247 -15.15 -4.36 10.45
N PRO A 248 -14.19 -5.31 10.53
CA PRO A 248 -12.77 -4.99 10.58
C PRO A 248 -12.32 -4.26 9.32
N VAL A 249 -11.52 -3.18 9.47
CA VAL A 249 -10.92 -2.43 8.35
C VAL A 249 -9.41 -2.32 8.43
N ALA A 250 -8.81 -2.65 9.58
CA ALA A 250 -7.36 -2.84 9.67
C ALA A 250 -7.01 -3.91 10.69
N TRP A 251 -6.03 -4.74 10.35
CA TRP A 251 -5.54 -5.83 11.20
C TRP A 251 -4.07 -6.15 10.92
N VAL A 252 -3.46 -6.90 11.83
CA VAL A 252 -2.13 -7.48 11.66
C VAL A 252 -2.16 -8.97 11.95
N ARG A 253 -1.26 -9.72 11.32
CA ARG A 253 -1.06 -11.14 11.61
C ARG A 253 0.36 -11.57 11.26
N ASP A 254 0.77 -12.70 11.83
CA ASP A 254 1.98 -13.43 11.45
C ASP A 254 1.57 -14.62 10.57
N PHE A 255 1.76 -14.50 9.26
CA PHE A 255 1.50 -15.60 8.32
C PHE A 255 2.66 -16.59 8.33
N LYS A 256 2.42 -17.79 8.79
CA LYS A 256 3.41 -18.87 8.82
C LYS A 256 3.31 -19.72 7.55
N GLN A 257 4.38 -19.70 6.75
CA GLN A 257 4.49 -20.53 5.55
C GLN A 257 4.68 -22.01 5.93
N GLU A 258 4.38 -22.92 5.00
CA GLU A 258 4.66 -24.36 5.17
C GLU A 258 6.15 -24.66 5.40
N SER A 259 7.03 -23.82 4.83
CA SER A 259 8.48 -23.87 5.06
C SER A 259 8.91 -23.50 6.49
N GLY A 260 8.01 -23.02 7.33
CA GLY A 260 8.28 -22.49 8.66
C GLY A 260 8.67 -21.01 8.70
N VAL A 261 8.92 -20.39 7.54
CA VAL A 261 9.18 -18.95 7.43
C VAL A 261 7.92 -18.16 7.77
N THR A 262 8.08 -17.03 8.45
CA THR A 262 6.96 -16.16 8.85
C THR A 262 7.04 -14.82 8.12
N ASN A 263 5.93 -14.40 7.51
CA ASN A 263 5.74 -13.05 7.00
C ASN A 263 4.85 -12.26 7.98
N LYS A 264 5.34 -11.12 8.45
CA LYS A 264 4.46 -10.15 9.14
C LYS A 264 3.57 -9.47 8.11
N VAL A 265 2.28 -9.45 8.36
CA VAL A 265 1.30 -8.88 7.45
C VAL A 265 0.49 -7.81 8.18
N PHE A 266 0.51 -6.60 7.62
CA PHE A 266 -0.43 -5.53 7.99
C PHE A 266 -1.42 -5.38 6.84
N THR A 267 -2.70 -5.30 7.15
CA THR A 267 -3.77 -5.12 6.17
C THR A 267 -4.67 -3.97 6.56
N THR A 268 -5.06 -3.16 5.59
CA THR A 268 -6.21 -2.26 5.70
C THR A 268 -7.07 -2.31 4.44
N THR A 269 -8.39 -2.40 4.61
CA THR A 269 -9.37 -2.34 3.51
C THR A 269 -9.71 -0.89 3.12
N MET A 270 -9.04 0.09 3.70
CA MET A 270 -8.97 1.48 3.24
C MET A 270 -7.71 1.65 2.37
N GLY A 271 -7.63 2.67 1.53
CA GLY A 271 -6.40 2.93 0.79
C GLY A 271 -6.55 3.40 -0.65
N SER A 272 -7.67 4.00 -1.04
CA SER A 272 -7.72 4.79 -2.27
C SER A 272 -6.81 6.01 -2.17
N ALA A 273 -6.46 6.62 -3.30
CA ALA A 273 -5.69 7.86 -3.27
C ALA A 273 -6.38 8.96 -2.45
N THR A 274 -7.70 9.05 -2.51
CA THR A 274 -8.49 10.02 -1.73
C THR A 274 -8.51 9.71 -0.24
N ASP A 275 -8.49 8.44 0.17
CA ASP A 275 -8.36 8.05 1.58
C ASP A 275 -7.03 8.55 2.18
N PHE A 276 -5.95 8.61 1.40
CA PHE A 276 -4.65 9.08 1.88
C PHE A 276 -4.53 10.60 2.05
N VAL A 277 -5.61 11.36 1.84
CA VAL A 277 -5.73 12.73 2.35
C VAL A 277 -5.78 12.72 3.88
N SER A 278 -6.30 11.65 4.51
CA SER A 278 -6.28 11.44 5.96
C SER A 278 -4.86 11.28 6.48
N GLU A 279 -4.43 12.16 7.37
CA GLU A 279 -3.12 12.10 8.01
C GLU A 279 -2.95 10.81 8.80
N ASP A 280 -3.98 10.42 9.56
CA ASP A 280 -3.90 9.25 10.43
C ASP A 280 -3.97 7.93 9.66
N LEU A 281 -4.57 7.88 8.46
CA LEU A 281 -4.45 6.71 7.60
C LEU A 281 -3.00 6.58 7.06
N ARG A 282 -2.36 7.68 6.65
CA ARG A 282 -0.94 7.65 6.28
C ARG A 282 -0.07 7.17 7.44
N ARG A 283 -0.35 7.67 8.66
CA ARG A 283 0.38 7.27 9.88
C ARG A 283 0.19 5.80 10.21
N LEU A 284 -1.03 5.31 10.09
CA LEU A 284 -1.35 3.90 10.27
C LEU A 284 -0.50 3.00 9.34
N VAL A 285 -0.40 3.35 8.06
CA VAL A 285 0.39 2.59 7.06
C VAL A 285 1.89 2.70 7.34
N VAL A 286 2.40 3.89 7.64
CA VAL A 286 3.82 4.10 8.01
C VAL A 286 4.17 3.28 9.26
N ASN A 287 3.33 3.32 10.29
CA ASN A 287 3.49 2.50 11.49
C ASN A 287 3.45 0.99 11.17
N GLY A 288 2.58 0.58 10.23
CA GLY A 288 2.52 -0.79 9.71
C GLY A 288 3.85 -1.25 9.10
N VAL A 289 4.53 -0.38 8.34
CA VAL A 289 5.87 -0.65 7.80
C VAL A 289 6.89 -0.84 8.91
N TYR A 290 6.95 0.06 9.89
CA TYR A 290 7.87 -0.08 11.04
C TYR A 290 7.64 -1.38 11.81
N TRP A 291 6.38 -1.64 12.17
CA TRP A 291 6.03 -2.83 12.93
C TRP A 291 6.37 -4.12 12.18
N SER A 292 6.08 -4.16 10.90
CA SER A 292 6.32 -5.35 10.08
C SER A 292 7.81 -5.64 9.88
N LEU A 293 8.65 -4.60 9.87
CA LEU A 293 10.11 -4.71 9.85
C LEU A 293 10.72 -5.03 11.23
N GLY A 294 9.90 -5.15 12.29
CA GLY A 294 10.40 -5.35 13.65
C GLY A 294 11.10 -4.12 14.23
N MET A 295 10.89 -2.95 13.66
CA MET A 295 11.46 -1.68 14.11
C MET A 295 10.57 -1.03 15.17
N GLU A 296 11.17 -0.19 16.02
CA GLU A 296 10.38 0.61 16.96
C GLU A 296 9.52 1.62 16.20
N VAL A 297 8.20 1.55 16.41
CA VAL A 297 7.27 2.50 15.83
C VAL A 297 7.38 3.84 16.56
N PRO A 298 7.59 4.97 15.87
CA PRO A 298 7.64 6.29 16.49
C PRO A 298 6.38 6.58 17.33
N ALA A 299 6.51 7.34 18.42
CA ALA A 299 5.37 7.75 19.25
C ALA A 299 4.30 8.48 18.42
N LYS A 300 4.74 9.30 17.44
CA LYS A 300 3.91 9.92 16.41
C LYS A 300 4.75 10.09 15.14
N ALA A 301 4.59 9.17 14.18
CA ALA A 301 5.32 9.24 12.91
C ALA A 301 4.95 10.54 12.15
N ASP A 302 5.97 11.25 11.63
CA ASP A 302 5.75 12.39 10.73
C ASP A 302 5.32 11.89 9.36
N VAL A 303 4.10 12.20 8.96
CA VAL A 303 3.49 11.78 7.68
C VAL A 303 3.06 12.99 6.85
N GLY A 304 3.64 14.16 7.14
CA GLY A 304 3.43 15.39 6.38
C GLY A 304 3.83 15.22 4.92
N ILE A 305 2.95 15.62 4.01
CA ILE A 305 3.18 15.56 2.57
C ILE A 305 4.04 16.74 2.16
N SER A 306 5.11 16.48 1.43
CA SER A 306 5.93 17.54 0.85
C SER A 306 5.36 17.97 -0.51
N GLY A 307 4.81 19.17 -0.57
CA GLY A 307 4.10 19.70 -1.74
C GLY A 307 2.59 19.46 -1.67
N THR A 308 1.91 19.73 -2.79
CA THR A 308 0.46 19.54 -2.90
C THR A 308 0.16 18.09 -3.29
N PHE A 309 -0.84 17.51 -2.63
CA PHE A 309 -1.41 16.22 -3.01
C PHE A 309 -2.91 16.40 -3.21
N THR A 310 -3.33 16.40 -4.45
CA THR A 310 -4.75 16.48 -4.84
C THR A 310 -5.06 15.25 -5.68
N PRO A 311 -5.44 14.14 -5.03
CA PRO A 311 -5.69 12.89 -5.73
C PRO A 311 -6.92 12.97 -6.60
N SER A 312 -6.89 12.25 -7.71
CA SER A 312 -8.05 12.02 -8.54
C SER A 312 -9.07 11.16 -7.80
N LYS A 313 -10.36 11.40 -8.07
CA LYS A 313 -11.43 10.57 -7.53
C LYS A 313 -11.28 9.13 -8.03
N TYR A 314 -11.48 8.18 -7.13
CA TYR A 314 -11.42 6.77 -7.53
C TYR A 314 -12.62 6.36 -8.40
N GLY A 315 -12.40 5.36 -9.24
CA GLY A 315 -13.37 4.85 -10.20
C GLY A 315 -12.68 4.25 -11.42
N PHE A 316 -13.37 3.37 -12.14
CA PHE A 316 -12.84 2.77 -13.37
C PHE A 316 -12.62 3.85 -14.45
N ASP A 317 -11.65 3.60 -15.32
CA ASP A 317 -11.29 4.46 -16.47
C ASP A 317 -10.87 5.91 -16.15
N GLY A 318 -10.67 6.22 -14.87
CA GLY A 318 -10.29 7.56 -14.43
C GLY A 318 -8.77 7.78 -14.25
N ALA A 319 -7.92 6.80 -14.58
CA ALA A 319 -6.47 6.97 -14.51
C ALA A 319 -5.98 8.02 -15.51
N LYS A 320 -5.01 8.84 -15.10
CA LYS A 320 -4.36 9.83 -15.99
C LYS A 320 -3.61 9.10 -17.09
N LYS A 321 -3.89 9.44 -18.36
CA LYS A 321 -3.28 8.79 -19.52
C LYS A 321 -1.98 9.47 -19.96
N GLY A 322 -1.10 8.70 -20.60
CA GLY A 322 0.13 9.19 -21.21
C GLY A 322 1.26 9.56 -20.23
N LEU A 323 1.09 9.29 -18.95
CA LEU A 323 2.11 9.56 -17.91
C LEU A 323 3.03 8.35 -17.75
N LYS A 324 4.32 8.62 -17.58
CA LYS A 324 5.33 7.62 -17.24
C LYS A 324 5.50 7.51 -15.72
N PRO A 325 6.10 6.44 -15.19
CA PRO A 325 6.37 6.31 -13.77
C PRO A 325 6.97 7.56 -13.11
N ALA A 326 7.96 8.19 -13.74
CA ALA A 326 8.61 9.40 -13.23
C ALA A 326 7.68 10.60 -13.07
N ASP A 327 6.60 10.68 -13.85
CA ASP A 327 5.62 11.79 -13.77
C ASP A 327 4.76 11.71 -12.49
N PHE A 328 4.71 10.56 -11.84
CA PHE A 328 4.01 10.36 -10.56
C PHE A 328 4.89 10.66 -9.32
N ALA A 329 6.16 10.99 -9.53
CA ALA A 329 7.02 11.41 -8.40
C ALA A 329 6.51 12.75 -7.83
N PRO A 330 6.23 12.83 -6.50
CA PRO A 330 5.75 14.07 -5.89
C PRO A 330 6.70 15.25 -6.13
N GLY A 331 6.16 16.38 -6.60
CA GLY A 331 6.92 17.60 -6.90
C GLY A 331 7.33 17.76 -8.37
N THR A 332 6.90 16.89 -9.26
CA THR A 332 7.14 17.03 -10.72
C THR A 332 6.17 18.00 -11.40
N GLY A 333 5.09 18.43 -10.71
CA GLY A 333 4.17 19.48 -11.22
C GLY A 333 3.28 19.06 -12.39
N LYS A 334 3.11 17.74 -12.64
CA LYS A 334 2.22 17.21 -13.68
C LYS A 334 0.94 16.58 -13.13
#